data_853e2d3e35970e910dfd2b168ef5467c
#
_entry.id   853e2d3e35970e910dfd2b168ef5467c
#
_cell.length_a   1.000
_cell.length_b   1.000
_cell.length_c   1.000
_cell.angle_alpha   90.00
_cell.angle_beta   90.00
_cell.angle_gamma   90.00
#
_symmetry.space_group_name_H-M   'P 1'
#
loop_
_entity.id
_entity.type
_entity.pdbx_description
1 polymer ?
#
loop_
_entity_poly.entity_id
_entity_poly.type
_entity_poly.pdbx_seq_one_letter_code
_entity_poly.pdbx_strand_id
1 'polypeptide(L)'
;MKALEKDKYIIFLDIDGTVFDGTGVPERTAKALARAKAAGHKIFLNTGRADCIVTKEIRDAVDPDGVVSAMGTAIFVGEECIYSAYMSKEDAQFLVSFGEEQGVFVIIESIEKLVSMNGPAFLGQENFLDKAEDLFTKYPEMNVSKVSFMQTLAEEALAVLRERFVGVYAHSGYVEVPTGDCNKATAISRVCEYYGVGIDRAIAMGDSGNDLDMVKFAGIGVAMGNATADIKAAADLDALL
;
A
#
# COMPACT_ATOMS: atom_id res chain seq x y z
N MET A 1 -24.13 4.03 3.14
CA MET A 1 -23.37 4.98 2.31
C MET A 1 -23.35 6.34 3.00
N LYS A 2 -22.19 6.84 3.40
CA LYS A 2 -22.04 8.22 3.89
C LYS A 2 -21.73 9.10 2.67
N ALA A 3 -22.75 9.79 2.12
CA ALA A 3 -22.54 10.68 0.98
C ALA A 3 -21.60 11.84 1.35
N LEU A 4 -20.57 12.06 0.54
CA LEU A 4 -19.68 13.19 0.66
C LEU A 4 -20.35 14.45 0.07
N GLU A 5 -20.24 15.61 0.74
CA GLU A 5 -20.79 16.89 0.27
C GLU A 5 -20.20 17.29 -1.10
N LYS A 6 -20.97 18.08 -1.89
CA LYS A 6 -20.70 18.30 -3.31
C LYS A 6 -19.34 18.92 -3.63
N ASP A 7 -18.77 19.74 -2.72
CA ASP A 7 -17.50 20.44 -2.95
C ASP A 7 -16.32 19.81 -2.20
N LYS A 8 -16.49 18.58 -1.69
CA LYS A 8 -15.45 17.91 -0.89
C LYS A 8 -14.76 16.83 -1.68
N TYR A 9 -13.50 16.62 -1.35
CA TYR A 9 -12.60 15.66 -1.98
C TYR A 9 -12.23 14.54 -1.01
N ILE A 10 -11.83 13.41 -1.56
CA ILE A 10 -11.14 12.35 -0.85
C ILE A 10 -9.66 12.48 -1.20
N ILE A 11 -8.81 12.65 -0.20
CA ILE A 11 -7.37 12.86 -0.35
C ILE A 11 -6.67 11.58 0.04
N PHE A 12 -5.99 10.95 -0.90
CA PHE A 12 -5.21 9.74 -0.74
C PHE A 12 -3.74 10.10 -0.63
N LEU A 13 -3.10 9.67 0.43
CA LEU A 13 -1.74 10.02 0.77
C LEU A 13 -0.91 8.74 0.91
N ASP A 14 0.19 8.63 0.20
CA ASP A 14 1.19 7.64 0.56
C ASP A 14 1.81 7.97 1.93
N ILE A 15 2.47 6.99 2.54
CA ILE A 15 3.12 7.15 3.84
C ILE A 15 4.58 7.55 3.65
N ASP A 16 5.38 6.64 3.10
CA ASP A 16 6.84 6.71 3.11
C ASP A 16 7.37 7.69 2.06
N GLY A 17 7.94 8.81 2.50
CA GLY A 17 8.37 9.89 1.61
C GLY A 17 7.26 10.91 1.28
N THR A 18 6.03 10.67 1.72
CA THR A 18 4.88 11.58 1.52
C THR A 18 4.43 12.22 2.82
N VAL A 19 3.79 11.48 3.73
CA VAL A 19 3.39 12.03 5.05
C VAL A 19 4.42 11.73 6.14
N PHE A 20 5.25 10.72 5.96
CA PHE A 20 6.30 10.28 6.88
C PHE A 20 7.68 10.47 6.23
N ASP A 21 8.53 11.29 6.88
CA ASP A 21 9.87 11.66 6.36
C ASP A 21 11.01 10.74 6.82
N GLY A 22 10.68 9.62 7.45
CA GLY A 22 11.64 8.68 8.03
C GLY A 22 11.92 8.93 9.51
N THR A 23 11.52 10.08 10.05
CA THR A 23 11.67 10.44 11.48
C THR A 23 10.34 10.64 12.18
N GLY A 24 9.28 10.94 11.42
CA GLY A 24 7.94 11.18 11.93
C GLY A 24 7.04 11.81 10.87
N VAL A 25 5.84 12.24 11.30
CA VAL A 25 4.95 13.08 10.49
C VAL A 25 5.24 14.54 10.84
N PRO A 26 5.74 15.37 9.90
CA PRO A 26 6.05 16.76 10.20
C PRO A 26 4.82 17.52 10.72
N GLU A 27 5.01 18.35 11.75
CA GLU A 27 3.91 19.12 12.37
C GLU A 27 3.14 19.99 11.35
N ARG A 28 3.84 20.54 10.35
CA ARG A 28 3.22 21.30 9.26
C ARG A 28 2.26 20.44 8.44
N THR A 29 2.64 19.18 8.16
CA THR A 29 1.81 18.21 7.44
C THR A 29 0.57 17.86 8.26
N ALA A 30 0.73 17.49 9.53
CA ALA A 30 -0.39 17.20 10.44
C ALA A 30 -1.38 18.38 10.53
N LYS A 31 -0.88 19.63 10.67
CA LYS A 31 -1.73 20.84 10.68
C LYS A 31 -2.47 21.07 9.36
N ALA A 32 -1.83 20.80 8.21
CA ALA A 32 -2.47 20.95 6.90
C ALA A 32 -3.60 19.92 6.73
N LEU A 33 -3.37 18.67 7.11
CA LEU A 33 -4.37 17.59 7.06
C LEU A 33 -5.55 17.87 8.00
N ALA A 34 -5.29 18.34 9.23
CA ALA A 34 -6.33 18.73 10.16
C ALA A 34 -7.22 19.87 9.58
N ARG A 35 -6.62 20.85 8.88
CA ARG A 35 -7.37 21.91 8.19
C ARG A 35 -8.22 21.37 7.04
N ALA A 36 -7.68 20.47 6.23
CA ALA A 36 -8.42 19.83 5.14
C ALA A 36 -9.61 19.03 5.68
N LYS A 37 -9.40 18.28 6.76
CA LYS A 37 -10.45 17.53 7.45
C LYS A 37 -11.53 18.45 8.05
N ALA A 38 -11.13 19.54 8.71
CA ALA A 38 -12.05 20.55 9.24
C ALA A 38 -12.86 21.24 8.13
N ALA A 39 -12.31 21.35 6.92
CA ALA A 39 -13.03 21.83 5.74
C ALA A 39 -14.01 20.79 5.16
N GLY A 40 -14.05 19.56 5.69
CA GLY A 40 -14.98 18.48 5.30
C GLY A 40 -14.43 17.53 4.24
N HIS A 41 -13.16 17.63 3.86
CA HIS A 41 -12.49 16.63 3.03
C HIS A 41 -12.26 15.33 3.81
N LYS A 42 -12.14 14.22 3.10
CA LYS A 42 -11.78 12.91 3.66
C LYS A 42 -10.30 12.63 3.44
N ILE A 43 -9.63 12.12 4.48
CA ILE A 43 -8.21 11.80 4.46
C ILE A 43 -8.05 10.28 4.51
N PHE A 44 -7.37 9.74 3.53
CA PHE A 44 -7.02 8.32 3.46
C PHE A 44 -5.51 8.14 3.35
N LEU A 45 -4.93 7.28 4.18
CA LEU A 45 -3.62 6.73 3.90
C LEU A 45 -3.77 5.67 2.80
N ASN A 46 -2.87 5.65 1.81
CA ASN A 46 -2.89 4.69 0.69
C ASN A 46 -1.47 4.15 0.47
N THR A 47 -1.16 3.03 1.11
CA THR A 47 0.21 2.58 1.32
C THR A 47 0.46 1.14 0.88
N GLY A 48 1.72 0.85 0.53
CA GLY A 48 2.24 -0.51 0.39
C GLY A 48 2.37 -1.27 1.71
N ARG A 49 2.38 -0.57 2.85
CA ARG A 49 2.46 -1.22 4.17
C ARG A 49 1.21 -2.06 4.44
N ALA A 50 1.40 -3.26 5.02
CA ALA A 50 0.31 -4.01 5.64
C ALA A 50 -0.29 -3.21 6.81
N ASP A 51 -1.57 -3.42 7.12
CA ASP A 51 -2.28 -2.63 8.14
C ASP A 51 -1.60 -2.70 9.52
N CYS A 52 -1.12 -3.88 9.90
CA CYS A 52 -0.44 -4.13 11.19
C CYS A 52 0.89 -3.36 11.37
N ILE A 53 1.45 -2.78 10.32
CA ILE A 53 2.66 -1.96 10.36
C ILE A 53 2.42 -0.48 10.00
N VAL A 54 1.18 -0.07 9.87
CA VAL A 54 0.81 1.36 9.91
C VAL A 54 0.74 1.77 11.36
N THR A 55 1.81 2.37 11.87
CA THR A 55 2.01 2.60 13.30
C THR A 55 0.97 3.54 13.90
N LYS A 56 0.72 3.39 15.20
CA LYS A 56 -0.17 4.29 15.93
C LYS A 56 0.27 5.75 15.84
N GLU A 57 1.58 6.01 15.84
CA GLU A 57 2.14 7.35 15.70
C GLU A 57 1.69 8.03 14.40
N ILE A 58 1.77 7.31 13.26
CA ILE A 58 1.32 7.82 11.97
C ILE A 58 -0.20 8.04 11.98
N ARG A 59 -0.98 7.08 12.50
CA ARG A 59 -2.44 7.20 12.60
C ARG A 59 -2.85 8.39 13.46
N ASP A 60 -2.22 8.58 14.61
CA ASP A 60 -2.54 9.69 15.53
C ASP A 60 -2.17 11.07 14.91
N ALA A 61 -1.05 11.16 14.20
CA ALA A 61 -0.58 12.41 13.61
C ALA A 61 -1.37 12.83 12.35
N VAL A 62 -1.79 11.84 11.54
CA VAL A 62 -2.57 12.08 10.31
C VAL A 62 -4.07 12.17 10.61
N ASP A 63 -4.57 11.46 11.61
CA ASP A 63 -5.99 11.29 11.94
C ASP A 63 -6.83 10.94 10.70
N PRO A 64 -6.52 9.83 9.97
CA PRO A 64 -7.17 9.51 8.72
C PRO A 64 -8.62 9.06 8.93
N ASP A 65 -9.49 9.34 7.96
CA ASP A 65 -10.85 8.77 7.89
C ASP A 65 -10.83 7.29 7.50
N GLY A 66 -9.74 6.83 6.89
CA GLY A 66 -9.54 5.43 6.55
C GLY A 66 -8.12 5.12 6.09
N VAL A 67 -7.85 3.83 5.93
CA VAL A 67 -6.55 3.31 5.49
C VAL A 67 -6.76 2.30 4.38
N VAL A 68 -6.06 2.52 3.28
CA VAL A 68 -5.81 1.55 2.22
C VAL A 68 -4.43 0.97 2.47
N SER A 69 -4.34 -0.31 2.78
CA SER A 69 -3.11 -1.01 3.15
C SER A 69 -2.73 -2.10 2.16
N ALA A 70 -1.47 -2.53 2.22
CA ALA A 70 -0.89 -3.61 1.44
C ALA A 70 -1.23 -3.51 -0.07
N MET A 71 -0.97 -2.34 -0.68
CA MET A 71 -1.27 -2.09 -2.11
C MET A 71 -2.76 -2.24 -2.44
N GLY A 72 -3.67 -1.85 -1.54
CA GLY A 72 -5.11 -1.90 -1.80
C GLY A 72 -5.76 -3.26 -1.55
N THR A 73 -5.06 -4.21 -0.95
CA THR A 73 -5.62 -5.53 -0.58
C THR A 73 -6.53 -5.46 0.65
N ALA A 74 -6.43 -4.42 1.46
CA ALA A 74 -7.39 -4.15 2.52
C ALA A 74 -7.71 -2.65 2.61
N ILE A 75 -8.98 -2.32 2.85
CA ILE A 75 -9.47 -0.95 2.95
C ILE A 75 -10.34 -0.84 4.20
N PHE A 76 -9.94 0.09 5.07
CA PHE A 76 -10.68 0.42 6.28
C PHE A 76 -11.26 1.84 6.21
N VAL A 77 -12.48 2.02 6.70
CA VAL A 77 -13.12 3.32 6.94
C VAL A 77 -13.41 3.40 8.44
N GLY A 78 -12.62 4.21 9.15
CA GLY A 78 -12.56 4.09 10.60
C GLY A 78 -12.08 2.70 11.00
N GLU A 79 -12.90 1.98 11.78
CA GLU A 79 -12.62 0.60 12.21
C GLU A 79 -13.27 -0.46 11.28
N GLU A 80 -14.11 -0.05 10.34
CA GLU A 80 -14.82 -0.97 9.45
C GLU A 80 -13.94 -1.39 8.29
N CYS A 81 -13.70 -2.69 8.12
CA CYS A 81 -13.09 -3.25 6.92
C CYS A 81 -14.13 -3.33 5.80
N ILE A 82 -14.07 -2.41 4.83
CA ILE A 82 -15.01 -2.36 3.71
C ILE A 82 -14.58 -3.22 2.53
N TYR A 83 -13.32 -3.61 2.48
CA TYR A 83 -12.76 -4.48 1.45
C TYR A 83 -11.56 -5.23 1.98
N SER A 84 -11.47 -6.51 1.66
CA SER A 84 -10.27 -7.32 1.84
C SER A 84 -10.17 -8.37 0.74
N ALA A 85 -8.95 -8.63 0.28
CA ALA A 85 -8.66 -9.64 -0.72
C ALA A 85 -7.42 -10.45 -0.30
N TYR A 86 -7.50 -11.75 -0.55
CA TYR A 86 -6.45 -12.70 -0.20
C TYR A 86 -6.16 -13.60 -1.40
N MET A 87 -4.92 -13.98 -1.56
CA MET A 87 -4.54 -14.96 -2.57
C MET A 87 -4.91 -16.39 -2.14
N SER A 88 -5.00 -17.30 -3.09
CA SER A 88 -5.17 -18.71 -2.78
C SER A 88 -3.98 -19.22 -1.97
N LYS A 89 -4.18 -20.27 -1.16
CA LYS A 89 -3.05 -20.93 -0.47
C LYS A 89 -2.01 -21.45 -1.44
N GLU A 90 -2.44 -21.89 -2.63
CA GLU A 90 -1.56 -22.35 -3.70
C GLU A 90 -0.67 -21.23 -4.24
N ASP A 91 -1.24 -20.03 -4.49
CA ASP A 91 -0.48 -18.87 -4.97
C ASP A 91 0.48 -18.34 -3.92
N ALA A 92 0.02 -18.26 -2.65
CA ALA A 92 0.88 -17.89 -1.54
C ALA A 92 2.05 -18.85 -1.37
N GLN A 93 1.78 -20.16 -1.41
CA GLN A 93 2.82 -21.20 -1.32
C GLN A 93 3.80 -21.10 -2.49
N PHE A 94 3.28 -20.89 -3.71
CA PHE A 94 4.14 -20.71 -4.89
C PHE A 94 5.09 -19.52 -4.71
N LEU A 95 4.59 -18.35 -4.32
CA LEU A 95 5.41 -17.15 -4.13
C LEU A 95 6.49 -17.35 -3.06
N VAL A 96 6.12 -17.97 -1.94
CA VAL A 96 7.07 -18.20 -0.84
C VAL A 96 8.14 -19.24 -1.25
N SER A 97 7.74 -20.33 -1.92
CA SER A 97 8.69 -21.31 -2.46
C SER A 97 9.60 -20.70 -3.53
N PHE A 98 9.05 -19.87 -4.41
CA PHE A 98 9.82 -19.11 -5.39
C PHE A 98 10.88 -18.23 -4.72
N GLY A 99 10.53 -17.50 -3.67
CA GLY A 99 11.47 -16.68 -2.93
C GLY A 99 12.56 -17.48 -2.22
N GLU A 100 12.23 -18.68 -1.70
CA GLU A 100 13.19 -19.63 -1.13
C GLU A 100 14.20 -20.09 -2.19
N GLU A 101 13.71 -20.52 -3.36
CA GLU A 101 14.55 -20.96 -4.49
C GLU A 101 15.47 -19.87 -5.02
N GLN A 102 15.00 -18.61 -5.03
CA GLN A 102 15.82 -17.45 -5.39
C GLN A 102 16.81 -17.04 -4.29
N GLY A 103 16.67 -17.58 -3.07
CA GLY A 103 17.50 -17.23 -1.91
C GLY A 103 17.30 -15.77 -1.45
N VAL A 104 16.14 -15.18 -1.73
CA VAL A 104 15.85 -13.77 -1.41
C VAL A 104 15.12 -13.62 -0.08
N PHE A 105 15.23 -12.43 0.53
CA PHE A 105 14.45 -12.08 1.71
C PHE A 105 12.98 -11.88 1.32
N VAL A 106 12.07 -12.66 1.90
CA VAL A 106 10.63 -12.65 1.64
C VAL A 106 9.87 -12.13 2.84
N ILE A 107 8.93 -11.22 2.59
CA ILE A 107 7.91 -10.81 3.55
C ILE A 107 6.57 -11.32 3.07
N ILE A 108 5.91 -12.13 3.89
CA ILE A 108 4.58 -12.69 3.66
C ILE A 108 3.61 -11.87 4.50
N GLU A 109 2.64 -11.24 3.87
CA GLU A 109 1.83 -10.21 4.48
C GLU A 109 0.37 -10.62 4.59
N SER A 110 -0.18 -10.46 5.78
CA SER A 110 -1.63 -10.43 6.05
C SER A 110 -2.02 -9.09 6.67
N ILE A 111 -3.31 -8.90 6.91
CA ILE A 111 -3.80 -7.69 7.61
C ILE A 111 -3.21 -7.61 9.01
N GLU A 112 -3.15 -8.74 9.73
CA GLU A 112 -2.83 -8.80 11.16
C GLU A 112 -1.35 -8.99 11.47
N LYS A 113 -0.58 -9.55 10.53
CA LYS A 113 0.82 -9.91 10.78
C LYS A 113 1.66 -9.99 9.52
N LEU A 114 2.95 -9.87 9.71
CA LEU A 114 3.97 -10.19 8.72
C LEU A 114 4.75 -11.44 9.17
N VAL A 115 5.19 -12.23 8.21
CA VAL A 115 6.11 -13.36 8.42
C VAL A 115 7.32 -13.15 7.53
N SER A 116 8.51 -13.21 8.12
CA SER A 116 9.80 -13.06 7.44
C SER A 116 10.40 -14.42 7.11
N MET A 117 10.94 -14.59 5.91
CA MET A 117 11.75 -15.75 5.51
C MET A 117 13.04 -15.28 4.84
N ASN A 118 14.15 -15.96 5.13
CA ASN A 118 15.51 -15.63 4.64
C ASN A 118 15.97 -14.19 5.00
N GLY A 119 15.45 -13.61 6.09
CA GLY A 119 15.80 -12.26 6.49
C GLY A 119 15.47 -11.96 7.95
N PRO A 120 15.75 -10.73 8.42
CA PRO A 120 15.52 -10.30 9.78
C PRO A 120 14.03 -10.08 10.07
N ALA A 121 13.73 -9.75 11.34
CA ALA A 121 12.44 -9.16 11.71
C ALA A 121 12.18 -7.89 10.89
N PHE A 122 10.96 -7.73 10.41
CA PHE A 122 10.59 -6.61 9.57
C PHE A 122 9.60 -5.69 10.31
N LEU A 123 9.99 -4.43 10.47
CA LEU A 123 9.18 -3.39 11.12
C LEU A 123 8.55 -3.85 12.46
N GLY A 124 9.35 -4.52 13.30
CA GLY A 124 8.93 -4.98 14.63
C GLY A 124 8.09 -6.25 14.66
N GLN A 125 7.87 -6.89 13.50
CA GLN A 125 7.21 -8.19 13.41
C GLN A 125 8.25 -9.31 13.51
N GLU A 126 8.14 -10.15 14.53
CA GLU A 126 9.10 -11.22 14.87
C GLU A 126 8.53 -12.61 14.53
N ASN A 127 7.72 -12.72 13.48
CA ASN A 127 7.25 -14.01 12.98
C ASN A 127 8.19 -14.48 11.87
N PHE A 128 8.70 -15.70 11.98
CA PHE A 128 9.67 -16.24 11.04
C PHE A 128 9.19 -17.56 10.43
N LEU A 129 9.63 -17.80 9.21
CA LEU A 129 9.47 -19.06 8.49
C LEU A 129 10.86 -19.57 8.09
N ASP A 130 11.18 -20.80 8.45
CA ASP A 130 12.48 -21.41 8.14
C ASP A 130 12.48 -22.05 6.75
N LYS A 131 11.35 -22.62 6.33
CA LYS A 131 11.14 -23.25 5.02
C LYS A 131 9.79 -22.88 4.45
N ALA A 132 9.73 -22.67 3.15
CA ALA A 132 8.50 -22.32 2.46
C ALA A 132 7.38 -23.36 2.68
N GLU A 133 7.71 -24.66 2.68
CA GLU A 133 6.76 -25.77 2.88
C GLU A 133 6.00 -25.71 4.21
N ASP A 134 6.56 -25.05 5.21
CA ASP A 134 5.98 -24.96 6.56
C ASP A 134 4.97 -23.79 6.71
N LEU A 135 4.74 -22.97 5.69
CA LEU A 135 3.93 -21.76 5.79
C LEU A 135 2.57 -22.05 6.45
N PHE A 136 1.78 -22.91 5.88
CA PHE A 136 0.43 -23.19 6.37
C PHE A 136 0.38 -24.26 7.47
N THR A 137 1.50 -24.91 7.77
CA THR A 137 1.66 -25.77 8.95
C THR A 137 1.89 -24.89 10.19
N LYS A 138 2.77 -23.90 10.07
CA LYS A 138 3.11 -22.96 11.17
C LYS A 138 2.07 -21.86 11.33
N TYR A 139 1.45 -21.41 10.23
CA TYR A 139 0.45 -20.34 10.21
C TYR A 139 -0.83 -20.77 9.47
N PRO A 140 -1.60 -21.76 9.99
CA PRO A 140 -2.73 -22.40 9.28
C PRO A 140 -3.86 -21.44 8.94
N GLU A 141 -4.08 -20.42 9.77
CA GLU A 141 -5.16 -19.42 9.61
C GLU A 141 -4.69 -18.14 8.89
N MET A 142 -3.45 -18.10 8.40
CA MET A 142 -2.95 -16.90 7.72
C MET A 142 -3.60 -16.72 6.36
N ASN A 143 -4.30 -15.62 6.20
CA ASN A 143 -4.83 -15.16 4.92
C ASN A 143 -3.82 -14.22 4.28
N VAL A 144 -3.04 -14.74 3.32
CA VAL A 144 -1.98 -13.96 2.65
C VAL A 144 -2.60 -12.99 1.65
N SER A 145 -2.31 -11.72 1.78
CA SER A 145 -2.82 -10.65 0.91
C SER A 145 -1.77 -10.14 -0.08
N LYS A 146 -0.50 -10.18 0.32
CA LYS A 146 0.64 -9.73 -0.49
C LYS A 146 1.89 -10.51 -0.11
N VAL A 147 2.79 -10.73 -1.07
CA VAL A 147 4.15 -11.21 -0.83
C VAL A 147 5.14 -10.20 -1.41
N SER A 148 6.15 -9.85 -0.63
CA SER A 148 7.20 -8.92 -1.05
C SER A 148 8.56 -9.59 -1.02
N PHE A 149 9.33 -9.41 -2.08
CA PHE A 149 10.72 -9.84 -2.20
C PHE A 149 11.60 -8.62 -1.99
N MET A 150 12.35 -8.59 -0.91
CA MET A 150 13.12 -7.42 -0.47
C MET A 150 14.49 -7.31 -1.16
N GLN A 151 14.48 -7.59 -2.47
CA GLN A 151 15.64 -7.50 -3.37
C GLN A 151 15.16 -7.25 -4.80
N THR A 152 16.03 -6.70 -5.64
CA THR A 152 15.80 -6.67 -7.09
C THR A 152 15.90 -8.08 -7.64
N LEU A 153 14.87 -8.52 -8.36
CA LEU A 153 14.87 -9.80 -9.07
C LEU A 153 15.39 -9.62 -10.50
N ALA A 154 16.02 -10.68 -11.04
CA ALA A 154 16.41 -10.72 -12.45
C ALA A 154 15.17 -10.76 -13.37
N GLU A 155 15.28 -10.29 -14.61
CA GLU A 155 14.15 -10.24 -15.54
C GLU A 155 13.57 -11.64 -15.83
N GLU A 156 14.38 -12.68 -15.85
CA GLU A 156 13.91 -14.06 -16.00
C GLU A 156 13.01 -14.49 -14.84
N ALA A 157 13.34 -14.10 -13.61
CA ALA A 157 12.55 -14.34 -12.41
C ALA A 157 11.25 -13.50 -12.42
N LEU A 158 11.32 -12.25 -12.84
CA LEU A 158 10.13 -11.39 -13.01
C LEU A 158 9.18 -11.92 -14.09
N ALA A 159 9.71 -12.49 -15.18
CA ALA A 159 8.91 -13.09 -16.24
C ALA A 159 8.06 -14.26 -15.70
N VAL A 160 8.64 -15.14 -14.88
CA VAL A 160 7.92 -16.25 -14.23
C VAL A 160 6.75 -15.73 -13.37
N LEU A 161 6.98 -14.66 -12.59
CA LEU A 161 5.92 -14.06 -11.76
C LEU A 161 4.83 -13.44 -12.62
N ARG A 162 5.20 -12.71 -13.68
CA ARG A 162 4.25 -12.02 -14.59
C ARG A 162 3.41 -12.98 -15.45
N GLU A 163 3.85 -14.21 -15.66
CA GLU A 163 3.03 -15.23 -16.31
C GLU A 163 1.88 -15.72 -15.42
N ARG A 164 2.05 -15.68 -14.09
CA ARG A 164 1.07 -16.19 -13.14
C ARG A 164 0.24 -15.09 -12.45
N PHE A 165 0.82 -13.92 -12.20
CA PHE A 165 0.20 -12.85 -11.41
C PHE A 165 0.00 -11.59 -12.25
N VAL A 166 -1.20 -11.00 -12.11
CA VAL A 166 -1.56 -9.74 -12.78
C VAL A 166 -0.76 -8.57 -12.19
N GLY A 167 -0.63 -8.51 -10.87
CA GLY A 167 0.08 -7.47 -10.14
C GLY A 167 1.49 -7.92 -9.77
N VAL A 168 2.52 -7.54 -10.55
CA VAL A 168 3.93 -7.71 -10.20
C VAL A 168 4.60 -6.36 -10.31
N TYR A 169 4.81 -5.72 -9.17
CA TYR A 169 5.36 -4.36 -9.07
C TYR A 169 6.83 -4.43 -8.71
N ALA A 170 7.69 -4.25 -9.71
CA ALA A 170 9.14 -4.25 -9.53
C ALA A 170 9.66 -2.83 -9.30
N HIS A 171 10.33 -2.62 -8.20
CA HIS A 171 10.94 -1.36 -7.78
C HIS A 171 12.45 -1.51 -7.64
N SER A 172 13.15 -0.41 -7.45
CA SER A 172 14.56 -0.45 -7.10
C SER A 172 14.74 -1.04 -5.69
N GLY A 173 15.22 -2.28 -5.63
CA GLY A 173 15.52 -2.97 -4.37
C GLY A 173 14.43 -3.87 -3.81
N TYR A 174 13.23 -3.90 -4.38
CA TYR A 174 12.17 -4.83 -3.94
C TYR A 174 11.12 -5.08 -5.02
N VAL A 175 10.36 -6.17 -4.87
CA VAL A 175 9.24 -6.53 -5.74
C VAL A 175 8.03 -6.86 -4.87
N GLU A 176 6.87 -6.32 -5.21
CA GLU A 176 5.61 -6.58 -4.52
C GLU A 176 4.65 -7.36 -5.42
N VAL A 177 4.01 -8.38 -4.86
CA VAL A 177 2.99 -9.19 -5.55
C VAL A 177 1.74 -9.21 -4.66
N PRO A 178 0.83 -8.23 -4.80
CA PRO A 178 -0.46 -8.25 -4.14
C PRO A 178 -1.40 -9.26 -4.80
N THR A 179 -2.47 -9.63 -4.10
CA THR A 179 -3.48 -10.52 -4.65
C THR A 179 -4.29 -9.85 -5.76
N GLY A 180 -4.59 -10.61 -6.81
CA GLY A 180 -5.47 -10.19 -7.91
C GLY A 180 -4.99 -8.91 -8.63
N ASP A 181 -5.91 -7.98 -8.85
CA ASP A 181 -5.69 -6.69 -9.47
C ASP A 181 -5.49 -5.54 -8.46
N CYS A 182 -5.23 -5.88 -7.20
CA CYS A 182 -5.09 -4.89 -6.15
C CYS A 182 -3.86 -4.00 -6.38
N ASN A 183 -4.10 -2.70 -6.34
CA ASN A 183 -3.08 -1.66 -6.33
C ASN A 183 -3.65 -0.37 -5.72
N LYS A 184 -2.81 0.65 -5.54
CA LYS A 184 -3.23 1.93 -4.95
C LYS A 184 -4.30 2.65 -5.78
N ALA A 185 -4.35 2.48 -7.11
CA ALA A 185 -5.36 3.10 -7.98
C ALA A 185 -6.72 2.38 -7.89
N THR A 186 -6.74 1.04 -7.92
CA THR A 186 -8.00 0.28 -7.79
C THR A 186 -8.66 0.51 -6.43
N ALA A 187 -7.84 0.75 -5.38
CA ALA A 187 -8.36 1.12 -4.07
C ALA A 187 -9.05 2.48 -4.05
N ILE A 188 -8.55 3.48 -4.81
CA ILE A 188 -9.23 4.78 -4.97
C ILE A 188 -10.64 4.59 -5.52
N SER A 189 -10.82 3.75 -6.55
CA SER A 189 -12.15 3.43 -7.09
C SER A 189 -13.09 2.90 -6.02
N ARG A 190 -12.63 1.91 -5.23
CA ARG A 190 -13.45 1.28 -4.19
C ARG A 190 -13.86 2.26 -3.09
N VAL A 191 -12.96 3.14 -2.68
CA VAL A 191 -13.26 4.18 -1.68
C VAL A 191 -14.21 5.23 -2.27
N CYS A 192 -14.01 5.69 -3.50
CA CYS A 192 -14.91 6.62 -4.16
C CYS A 192 -16.32 6.02 -4.32
N GLU A 193 -16.42 4.75 -4.70
CA GLU A 193 -17.69 4.02 -4.77
C GLU A 193 -18.39 3.94 -3.39
N TYR A 194 -17.64 3.64 -2.31
CA TYR A 194 -18.18 3.63 -0.95
C TYR A 194 -18.80 4.96 -0.54
N TYR A 195 -18.18 6.09 -0.91
CA TYR A 195 -18.69 7.43 -0.65
C TYR A 195 -19.68 7.94 -1.70
N GLY A 196 -19.91 7.20 -2.79
CA GLY A 196 -20.82 7.59 -3.87
C GLY A 196 -20.35 8.81 -4.66
N VAL A 197 -19.03 8.95 -4.87
CA VAL A 197 -18.42 10.06 -5.63
C VAL A 197 -17.63 9.56 -6.83
N GLY A 198 -17.46 10.42 -7.85
CA GLY A 198 -16.62 10.13 -8.99
C GLY A 198 -15.12 10.27 -8.66
N ILE A 199 -14.28 9.70 -9.52
CA ILE A 199 -12.81 9.77 -9.43
C ILE A 199 -12.30 11.21 -9.55
N ASP A 200 -13.03 12.07 -10.27
CA ASP A 200 -12.77 13.51 -10.39
C ASP A 200 -12.71 14.24 -9.03
N ARG A 201 -13.19 13.59 -7.98
CA ARG A 201 -13.16 14.08 -6.60
C ARG A 201 -12.11 13.37 -5.73
N ALA A 202 -11.22 12.60 -6.32
CA ALA A 202 -10.05 12.01 -5.67
C ALA A 202 -8.82 12.88 -5.92
N ILE A 203 -8.05 13.14 -4.86
CA ILE A 203 -6.71 13.72 -4.92
C ILE A 203 -5.74 12.63 -4.45
N ALA A 204 -4.70 12.33 -5.20
CA ALA A 204 -3.68 11.36 -4.79
C ALA A 204 -2.31 12.02 -4.74
N MET A 205 -1.57 11.81 -3.63
CA MET A 205 -0.24 12.37 -3.40
C MET A 205 0.75 11.24 -3.14
N GLY A 206 1.87 11.24 -3.86
CA GLY A 206 2.91 10.23 -3.73
C GLY A 206 4.28 10.69 -4.23
N ASP A 207 5.31 9.89 -4.02
CA ASP A 207 6.69 10.23 -4.35
C ASP A 207 7.45 9.14 -5.09
N SER A 208 7.00 7.90 -5.06
CA SER A 208 7.76 6.75 -5.55
C SER A 208 6.99 5.91 -6.59
N GLY A 209 7.69 4.94 -7.22
CA GLY A 209 7.16 4.16 -8.34
C GLY A 209 5.85 3.43 -8.06
N ASN A 210 5.59 3.01 -6.80
CA ASN A 210 4.33 2.36 -6.44
C ASN A 210 3.13 3.33 -6.33
N ASP A 211 3.38 4.65 -6.45
CA ASP A 211 2.36 5.69 -6.46
C ASP A 211 1.93 6.08 -7.87
N LEU A 212 2.70 5.68 -8.89
CA LEU A 212 2.50 6.13 -10.26
C LEU A 212 1.07 5.90 -10.74
N ASP A 213 0.55 4.71 -10.48
CA ASP A 213 -0.80 4.35 -10.90
C ASP A 213 -1.86 5.20 -10.20
N MET A 214 -1.74 5.43 -8.88
CA MET A 214 -2.72 6.25 -8.17
C MET A 214 -2.65 7.74 -8.54
N VAL A 215 -1.43 8.26 -8.77
CA VAL A 215 -1.23 9.65 -9.19
C VAL A 215 -1.82 9.90 -10.58
N LYS A 216 -1.66 8.97 -11.52
CA LYS A 216 -2.27 9.04 -12.85
C LYS A 216 -3.78 8.85 -12.84
N PHE A 217 -4.29 8.05 -11.90
CA PHE A 217 -5.68 7.62 -11.89
C PHE A 217 -6.62 8.60 -11.19
N ALA A 218 -6.15 9.30 -10.16
CA ALA A 218 -6.95 10.26 -9.42
C ALA A 218 -7.39 11.43 -10.30
N GLY A 219 -8.48 12.09 -9.92
CA GLY A 219 -8.92 13.32 -10.58
C GLY A 219 -7.92 14.45 -10.50
N ILE A 220 -7.07 14.46 -9.44
CA ILE A 220 -5.92 15.35 -9.28
C ILE A 220 -4.77 14.53 -8.72
N GLY A 221 -3.73 14.34 -9.51
CA GLY A 221 -2.47 13.73 -9.11
C GLY A 221 -1.47 14.78 -8.63
N VAL A 222 -0.83 14.54 -7.49
CA VAL A 222 0.13 15.46 -6.90
C VAL A 222 1.46 14.74 -6.64
N ALA A 223 2.54 15.25 -7.21
CA ALA A 223 3.89 14.79 -6.94
C ALA A 223 4.48 15.50 -5.72
N MET A 224 5.11 14.76 -4.82
CA MET A 224 5.88 15.33 -3.74
C MET A 224 7.17 15.98 -4.27
N GLY A 225 7.73 16.97 -3.57
CA GLY A 225 8.97 17.63 -3.98
C GLY A 225 10.17 16.68 -4.11
N ASN A 226 10.21 15.63 -3.27
CA ASN A 226 11.20 14.52 -3.34
C ASN A 226 10.82 13.42 -4.34
N ALA A 227 9.71 13.55 -5.06
CA ALA A 227 9.23 12.52 -5.97
C ALA A 227 10.19 12.24 -7.11
N THR A 228 10.16 10.99 -7.61
CA THR A 228 10.91 10.57 -8.80
C THR A 228 10.46 11.35 -10.04
N ALA A 229 11.31 11.38 -11.06
CA ALA A 229 11.00 12.09 -12.30
C ALA A 229 9.72 11.58 -12.98
N ASP A 230 9.45 10.28 -12.89
CA ASP A 230 8.26 9.65 -13.48
C ASP A 230 6.96 10.11 -12.80
N ILE A 231 6.99 10.22 -11.46
CA ILE A 231 5.86 10.74 -10.69
C ILE A 231 5.62 12.22 -11.03
N LYS A 232 6.69 13.05 -11.05
CA LYS A 232 6.59 14.46 -11.43
C LYS A 232 6.05 14.66 -12.85
N ALA A 233 6.46 13.80 -13.78
CA ALA A 233 5.98 13.86 -15.15
C ALA A 233 4.51 13.42 -15.32
N ALA A 234 4.00 12.63 -14.36
CA ALA A 234 2.64 12.09 -14.40
C ALA A 234 1.62 12.92 -13.62
N ALA A 235 2.07 13.73 -12.67
CA ALA A 235 1.22 14.51 -11.80
C ALA A 235 0.68 15.77 -12.47
N ASP A 236 -0.51 16.21 -12.03
CA ASP A 236 -1.11 17.49 -12.44
C ASP A 236 -0.47 18.68 -11.68
N LEU A 237 0.01 18.41 -10.46
CA LEU A 237 0.57 19.42 -9.57
C LEU A 237 1.83 18.90 -8.87
N ASP A 238 2.78 19.80 -8.64
CA ASP A 238 3.93 19.56 -7.75
C ASP A 238 3.66 20.17 -6.37
N ALA A 239 3.82 19.36 -5.31
CA ALA A 239 3.80 19.87 -3.96
C ALA A 239 5.10 20.65 -3.71
N LEU A 240 4.98 21.93 -3.41
CA LEU A 240 6.09 22.75 -2.94
C LEU A 240 6.45 22.33 -1.51
N LEU A 241 7.69 21.92 -1.31
CA LEU A 241 8.27 21.59 0.00
C LEU A 241 8.51 22.82 0.85
#